data_22770b8072961c05318771341ce6c3b4
#
_entry.id   22770b8072961c05318771341ce6c3b4
#
_cell.length_a   1.000
_cell.length_b   1.000
_cell.length_c   1.000
_cell.angle_alpha   90.00
_cell.angle_beta   90.00
_cell.angle_gamma   90.00
#
_symmetry.space_group_name_H-M   'P 1'
#
loop_
_entity.id
_entity.type
_entity.pdbx_description
1 polymer ?
#
loop_
_entity_poly.entity_id
_entity_poly.type
_entity_poly.pdbx_seq_one_letter_code
_entity_poly.pdbx_strand_id
1 'polypeptide(L)'
;MSRRRIVVVGSLNADLVVRTERFPRAGETVSGGDLLVGAGGKGANQAVAAGRIGGDVAMVGAVGADANGELLRSAVAAAGVDTSHVIVRDGVATGTALITVAADGENTIVVSAGANGTLVADDLPDSVFDGAAVLGLCLEVPAATVRAAAARARAAGATVVLNPSPFGEAARDLFPLADVLLVNEGEAEALLGLAEGAVASDPAAVRDGFAALGIARAVVTCGADGCLIVDGDAAPAHVAAVRITAVDTTGAGDAFMGSLLVRLAEGDALVDAARFAVGVGGYAAAHPGAQASYPDPAQLASFLAERSVGA
;
A
#
# COMPACT_ATOMS: atom_id res chain seq x y z
N MET A 1 -11.83 7.95 -23.39
CA MET A 1 -12.22 8.47 -22.07
C MET A 1 -10.97 9.01 -21.40
N SER A 2 -11.01 10.23 -20.86
CA SER A 2 -9.87 10.79 -20.09
C SER A 2 -9.67 9.87 -18.88
N ARG A 3 -8.43 9.35 -18.69
CA ARG A 3 -8.06 8.61 -17.50
C ARG A 3 -8.23 9.55 -16.31
N ARG A 4 -8.95 9.09 -15.26
CA ARG A 4 -9.14 9.90 -14.08
C ARG A 4 -7.90 9.80 -13.20
N ARG A 5 -7.39 10.95 -12.76
CA ARG A 5 -6.15 11.06 -12.00
C ARG A 5 -6.26 10.37 -10.64
N ILE A 6 -5.22 9.63 -10.29
CA ILE A 6 -5.00 9.02 -8.99
C ILE A 6 -3.94 9.87 -8.28
N VAL A 7 -4.20 10.23 -7.03
CA VAL A 7 -3.20 10.86 -6.16
C VAL A 7 -2.81 9.88 -5.07
N VAL A 8 -1.53 9.72 -4.82
CA VAL A 8 -1.02 8.97 -3.67
C VAL A 8 -0.24 9.93 -2.79
N VAL A 9 -0.64 10.08 -1.53
CA VAL A 9 0.10 10.84 -0.52
C VAL A 9 0.68 9.85 0.48
N GLY A 10 2.02 9.76 0.55
CA GLY A 10 2.65 8.75 1.37
C GLY A 10 4.18 8.79 1.34
N SER A 11 4.76 7.74 1.89
CA SER A 11 6.18 7.57 2.11
C SER A 11 6.96 7.13 0.88
N LEU A 12 8.25 7.50 0.87
CA LEU A 12 9.28 6.92 0.03
C LEU A 12 10.43 6.48 0.97
N ASN A 13 10.77 5.19 0.98
CA ASN A 13 11.83 4.63 1.84
C ASN A 13 12.88 3.90 0.99
N ALA A 14 14.14 4.10 1.33
CA ALA A 14 15.20 3.20 0.87
C ALA A 14 15.22 1.96 1.76
N ASP A 15 14.98 0.80 1.18
CA ASP A 15 15.00 -0.47 1.90
C ASP A 15 16.44 -1.01 1.88
N LEU A 16 17.08 -1.04 3.05
CA LEU A 16 18.43 -1.55 3.27
C LEU A 16 18.34 -2.97 3.85
N VAL A 17 18.51 -3.97 3.00
CA VAL A 17 18.31 -5.38 3.36
C VAL A 17 19.64 -6.09 3.52
N VAL A 18 19.84 -6.71 4.69
CA VAL A 18 20.99 -7.61 4.97
C VAL A 18 20.45 -8.97 5.37
N ARG A 19 20.96 -10.02 4.72
CA ARG A 19 20.68 -11.41 5.10
C ARG A 19 21.73 -11.90 6.08
N THR A 20 21.28 -12.58 7.15
CA THR A 20 22.12 -13.13 8.19
C THR A 20 21.71 -14.58 8.48
N GLU A 21 22.59 -15.34 9.12
CA GLU A 21 22.22 -16.70 9.56
C GLU A 21 21.15 -16.64 10.67
N ARG A 22 21.25 -15.67 11.57
CA ARG A 22 20.31 -15.39 12.66
C ARG A 22 20.35 -13.92 13.08
N PHE A 23 19.39 -13.45 13.82
CA PHE A 23 19.42 -12.11 14.39
C PHE A 23 20.51 -11.98 15.47
N PRO A 24 21.20 -10.82 15.54
CA PRO A 24 22.12 -10.51 16.65
C PRO A 24 21.34 -10.37 17.97
N ARG A 25 21.94 -10.85 19.06
CA ARG A 25 21.47 -10.53 20.41
C ARG A 25 21.97 -9.15 20.84
N ALA A 26 21.40 -8.59 21.90
CA ALA A 26 21.86 -7.32 22.44
C ALA A 26 23.36 -7.38 22.77
N GLY A 27 24.15 -6.44 22.23
CA GLY A 27 25.60 -6.36 22.39
C GLY A 27 26.40 -7.29 21.47
N GLU A 28 25.77 -8.07 20.59
CA GLU A 28 26.43 -8.98 19.68
C GLU A 28 26.68 -8.36 18.30
N THR A 29 27.79 -8.74 17.67
CA THR A 29 28.07 -8.45 16.27
C THR A 29 28.00 -9.76 15.48
N VAL A 30 27.19 -9.80 14.41
CA VAL A 30 27.11 -10.92 13.47
C VAL A 30 27.55 -10.47 12.09
N SER A 31 28.14 -11.36 11.30
CA SER A 31 28.41 -11.10 9.89
C SER A 31 27.15 -11.36 9.06
N GLY A 32 26.85 -10.45 8.15
CA GLY A 32 25.79 -10.60 7.15
C GLY A 32 26.35 -10.81 5.75
N GLY A 33 25.46 -11.06 4.80
CA GLY A 33 25.75 -11.05 3.37
C GLY A 33 25.85 -9.64 2.81
N ASP A 34 25.77 -9.52 1.48
CA ASP A 34 25.79 -8.22 0.80
C ASP A 34 24.60 -7.33 1.20
N LEU A 35 24.87 -6.04 1.32
CA LEU A 35 23.82 -5.05 1.50
C LEU A 35 23.08 -4.84 0.18
N LEU A 36 21.78 -5.12 0.19
CA LEU A 36 20.89 -4.79 -0.91
C LEU A 36 20.18 -3.48 -0.62
N VAL A 37 20.18 -2.57 -1.58
CA VAL A 37 19.45 -1.29 -1.49
C VAL A 37 18.33 -1.33 -2.51
N GLY A 38 17.09 -1.20 -2.04
CA GLY A 38 15.88 -1.23 -2.85
C GLY A 38 15.03 0.02 -2.69
N ALA A 39 14.16 0.25 -3.67
CA ALA A 39 13.12 1.26 -3.56
C ALA A 39 11.90 0.65 -2.86
N GLY A 40 11.44 1.32 -1.82
CA GLY A 40 10.30 0.93 -1.00
C GLY A 40 9.55 2.12 -0.43
N GLY A 41 8.86 1.92 0.68
CA GLY A 41 7.90 2.84 1.26
C GLY A 41 6.49 2.57 0.71
N LYS A 42 5.51 2.44 1.61
CA LYS A 42 4.13 2.06 1.23
C LYS A 42 3.54 2.99 0.17
N GLY A 43 3.69 4.31 0.34
CA GLY A 43 3.19 5.28 -0.63
C GLY A 43 3.82 5.09 -2.01
N ALA A 44 5.15 4.98 -2.08
CA ALA A 44 5.87 4.76 -3.35
C ALA A 44 5.49 3.40 -3.97
N ASN A 45 5.39 2.33 -3.17
CA ASN A 45 4.98 1.02 -3.64
C ASN A 45 3.58 1.05 -4.29
N GLN A 46 2.61 1.67 -3.61
CA GLN A 46 1.23 1.81 -4.10
C GLN A 46 1.16 2.65 -5.38
N ALA A 47 1.91 3.76 -5.45
CA ALA A 47 1.99 4.60 -6.63
C ALA A 47 2.64 3.86 -7.83
N VAL A 48 3.74 3.14 -7.59
CA VAL A 48 4.44 2.34 -8.61
C VAL A 48 3.54 1.22 -9.12
N ALA A 49 2.85 0.50 -8.24
CA ALA A 49 1.92 -0.55 -8.64
C ALA A 49 0.80 0.01 -9.53
N ALA A 50 0.21 1.14 -9.15
CA ALA A 50 -0.82 1.82 -9.94
C ALA A 50 -0.29 2.30 -11.31
N GLY A 51 0.91 2.90 -11.33
CA GLY A 51 1.54 3.37 -12.57
C GLY A 51 1.86 2.24 -13.54
N ARG A 52 2.44 1.14 -13.05
CA ARG A 52 2.83 -0.03 -13.86
C ARG A 52 1.66 -0.68 -14.59
N ILE A 53 0.49 -0.74 -13.97
CA ILE A 53 -0.73 -1.26 -14.60
C ILE A 53 -1.47 -0.20 -15.43
N GLY A 54 -0.88 0.98 -15.64
CA GLY A 54 -1.34 2.00 -16.57
C GLY A 54 -2.24 3.09 -15.97
N GLY A 55 -2.25 3.27 -14.64
CA GLY A 55 -2.91 4.39 -13.97
C GLY A 55 -2.25 5.74 -14.30
N ASP A 56 -3.04 6.82 -14.32
CA ASP A 56 -2.55 8.21 -14.35
C ASP A 56 -2.34 8.65 -12.89
N VAL A 57 -1.10 8.56 -12.41
CA VAL A 57 -0.76 8.67 -10.98
C VAL A 57 0.15 9.86 -10.71
N ALA A 58 -0.19 10.66 -9.70
CA ALA A 58 0.69 11.65 -9.09
C ALA A 58 1.06 11.21 -7.67
N MET A 59 2.35 11.25 -7.34
CA MET A 59 2.87 10.99 -6.00
C MET A 59 3.19 12.29 -5.28
N VAL A 60 2.63 12.46 -4.07
CA VAL A 60 3.02 13.52 -3.13
C VAL A 60 3.76 12.88 -1.97
N GLY A 61 4.96 13.34 -1.70
CA GLY A 61 5.82 12.80 -0.65
C GLY A 61 7.06 13.65 -0.45
N ALA A 62 8.00 13.17 0.36
CA ALA A 62 9.25 13.87 0.59
C ALA A 62 10.43 12.90 0.63
N VAL A 63 11.57 13.34 0.09
CA VAL A 63 12.87 12.67 0.15
C VAL A 63 13.94 13.65 0.60
N GLY A 64 15.07 13.14 1.06
CA GLY A 64 16.24 13.96 1.33
C GLY A 64 17.02 14.34 0.07
N ALA A 65 17.87 15.35 0.16
CA ALA A 65 18.83 15.71 -0.89
C ALA A 65 20.05 14.77 -0.85
N ASP A 66 19.81 13.45 -1.00
CA ASP A 66 20.83 12.40 -0.91
C ASP A 66 20.64 11.35 -2.03
N ALA A 67 21.58 10.39 -2.13
CA ALA A 67 21.58 9.36 -3.16
C ALA A 67 20.33 8.45 -3.09
N ASN A 68 19.81 8.20 -1.88
CA ASN A 68 18.58 7.43 -1.71
C ASN A 68 17.37 8.20 -2.25
N GLY A 69 17.29 9.51 -1.99
CA GLY A 69 16.23 10.36 -2.54
C GLY A 69 16.19 10.36 -4.06
N GLU A 70 17.35 10.44 -4.71
CA GLU A 70 17.45 10.37 -6.17
C GLU A 70 17.05 8.99 -6.70
N LEU A 71 17.50 7.91 -6.05
CA LEU A 71 17.15 6.53 -6.40
C LEU A 71 15.62 6.34 -6.34
N LEU A 72 14.97 6.79 -5.26
CA LEU A 72 13.54 6.60 -5.07
C LEU A 72 12.70 7.39 -6.07
N ARG A 73 13.05 8.68 -6.29
CA ARG A 73 12.37 9.51 -7.28
C ARG A 73 12.47 8.92 -8.69
N SER A 74 13.67 8.45 -9.05
CA SER A 74 13.91 7.80 -10.33
C SER A 74 13.11 6.51 -10.50
N ALA A 75 13.05 5.67 -9.47
CA ALA A 75 12.28 4.42 -9.48
C ALA A 75 10.78 4.68 -9.67
N VAL A 76 10.22 5.64 -8.94
CA VAL A 76 8.80 6.02 -9.05
C VAL A 76 8.50 6.62 -10.43
N ALA A 77 9.36 7.51 -10.93
CA ALA A 77 9.20 8.10 -12.26
C ALA A 77 9.29 7.06 -13.39
N ALA A 78 10.17 6.05 -13.26
CA ALA A 78 10.31 4.97 -14.24
C ALA A 78 9.05 4.10 -14.37
N ALA A 79 8.18 4.10 -13.35
CA ALA A 79 6.88 3.45 -13.39
C ALA A 79 5.77 4.30 -14.04
N GLY A 80 6.12 5.48 -14.60
CA GLY A 80 5.17 6.39 -15.25
C GLY A 80 4.38 7.28 -14.27
N VAL A 81 4.83 7.39 -13.01
CA VAL A 81 4.21 8.22 -11.98
C VAL A 81 4.75 9.65 -12.07
N ASP A 82 3.87 10.65 -11.99
CA ASP A 82 4.24 12.05 -11.85
C ASP A 82 4.85 12.31 -10.47
N THR A 83 6.15 12.60 -10.44
CA THR A 83 6.94 12.89 -9.23
C THR A 83 7.17 14.39 -9.01
N SER A 84 6.50 15.27 -9.74
CA SER A 84 6.66 16.74 -9.63
C SER A 84 6.31 17.28 -8.24
N HIS A 85 5.53 16.52 -7.46
CA HIS A 85 5.12 16.84 -6.11
C HIS A 85 5.91 16.04 -5.03
N VAL A 86 6.97 15.34 -5.41
CA VAL A 86 7.91 14.74 -4.46
C VAL A 86 8.95 15.79 -4.08
N ILE A 87 8.86 16.27 -2.84
CA ILE A 87 9.68 17.37 -2.33
C ILE A 87 11.06 16.85 -1.93
N VAL A 88 12.10 17.59 -2.28
CA VAL A 88 13.47 17.34 -1.81
C VAL A 88 13.75 18.24 -0.62
N ARG A 89 14.13 17.65 0.51
CA ARG A 89 14.45 18.33 1.77
C ARG A 89 15.95 18.43 1.97
N ASP A 90 16.48 19.64 2.02
CA ASP A 90 17.87 19.87 2.38
C ASP A 90 18.13 19.58 3.86
N GLY A 91 19.26 18.95 4.17
CA GLY A 91 19.70 18.69 5.54
C GLY A 91 18.89 17.60 6.29
N VAL A 92 18.00 16.92 5.61
CA VAL A 92 17.21 15.78 6.15
C VAL A 92 17.51 14.55 5.31
N ALA A 93 17.79 13.41 5.97
CA ALA A 93 18.01 12.15 5.27
C ALA A 93 16.69 11.60 4.67
N THR A 94 16.79 10.90 3.56
CA THR A 94 15.67 10.14 3.00
C THR A 94 15.17 9.08 3.98
N GLY A 95 13.86 8.81 3.99
CA GLY A 95 13.27 7.73 4.75
C GLY A 95 13.94 6.38 4.43
N THR A 96 14.18 5.57 5.46
CA THR A 96 14.95 4.32 5.32
C THR A 96 14.33 3.23 6.17
N ALA A 97 14.20 2.03 5.62
CA ALA A 97 13.91 0.81 6.36
C ALA A 97 15.17 -0.05 6.45
N LEU A 98 15.61 -0.32 7.68
CA LEU A 98 16.72 -1.24 7.97
C LEU A 98 16.11 -2.63 8.17
N ILE A 99 16.36 -3.56 7.25
CA ILE A 99 15.74 -4.87 7.21
C ILE A 99 16.80 -5.95 7.38
N THR A 100 16.69 -6.72 8.44
CA THR A 100 17.51 -7.93 8.62
C THR A 100 16.65 -9.15 8.37
N VAL A 101 17.10 -10.06 7.50
CA VAL A 101 16.40 -11.31 7.17
C VAL A 101 17.25 -12.47 7.64
N ALA A 102 16.71 -13.31 8.52
CA ALA A 102 17.36 -14.52 9.01
C ALA A 102 17.21 -15.69 8.03
N ALA A 103 18.02 -16.76 8.23
CA ALA A 103 18.03 -17.91 7.32
C ALA A 103 16.70 -18.70 7.29
N ASP A 104 15.89 -18.60 8.33
CA ASP A 104 14.54 -19.18 8.42
C ASP A 104 13.45 -18.36 7.70
N GLY A 105 13.84 -17.16 7.16
CA GLY A 105 12.94 -16.27 6.45
C GLY A 105 12.29 -15.19 7.33
N GLU A 106 12.43 -15.27 8.64
CA GLU A 106 11.96 -14.21 9.55
C GLU A 106 12.71 -12.90 9.31
N ASN A 107 12.04 -11.77 9.54
CA ASN A 107 12.66 -10.47 9.39
C ASN A 107 12.43 -9.56 10.61
N THR A 108 13.34 -8.61 10.76
CA THR A 108 13.19 -7.47 11.66
C THR A 108 13.37 -6.18 10.88
N ILE A 109 12.50 -5.20 11.15
CA ILE A 109 12.47 -3.94 10.41
C ILE A 109 12.54 -2.78 11.40
N VAL A 110 13.48 -1.86 11.18
CA VAL A 110 13.54 -0.57 11.88
C VAL A 110 13.36 0.53 10.84
N VAL A 111 12.31 1.33 11.00
CA VAL A 111 12.03 2.44 10.09
C VAL A 111 12.55 3.75 10.67
N SER A 112 13.35 4.46 9.89
CA SER A 112 13.70 5.87 10.10
C SER A 112 12.84 6.71 9.15
N ALA A 113 11.92 7.50 9.69
CA ALA A 113 10.99 8.29 8.87
C ALA A 113 11.71 9.30 7.95
N GLY A 114 12.83 9.87 8.41
CA GLY A 114 13.58 10.85 7.62
C GLY A 114 12.69 11.95 7.07
N ALA A 115 12.84 12.25 5.78
CA ALA A 115 12.06 13.27 5.09
C ALA A 115 10.54 13.00 5.10
N ASN A 116 10.10 11.74 5.13
CA ASN A 116 8.67 11.42 5.24
C ASN A 116 8.03 12.05 6.46
N GLY A 117 8.77 12.07 7.60
CA GLY A 117 8.31 12.67 8.85
C GLY A 117 8.19 14.20 8.82
N THR A 118 8.74 14.85 7.80
CA THR A 118 8.69 16.31 7.63
C THR A 118 7.56 16.79 6.73
N LEU A 119 6.81 15.88 6.11
CA LEU A 119 5.73 16.25 5.20
C LEU A 119 4.59 16.90 6.00
N VAL A 120 4.24 18.12 5.64
CA VAL A 120 3.19 18.91 6.32
C VAL A 120 2.05 19.27 5.36
N ALA A 121 0.92 19.73 5.90
CA ALA A 121 -0.25 20.09 5.13
C ALA A 121 0.03 21.18 4.06
N ASP A 122 0.95 22.11 4.35
CA ASP A 122 1.31 23.19 3.42
C ASP A 122 2.13 22.70 2.21
N ASP A 123 2.68 21.50 2.29
CA ASP A 123 3.37 20.83 1.17
C ASP A 123 2.41 20.22 0.14
N LEU A 124 1.12 20.18 0.45
CA LEU A 124 0.10 19.60 -0.41
C LEU A 124 -0.53 20.72 -1.28
N PRO A 125 -0.14 20.89 -2.56
CA PRO A 125 -0.78 21.90 -3.40
C PRO A 125 -2.22 21.48 -3.72
N ASP A 126 -3.18 22.40 -3.62
CA ASP A 126 -4.58 22.10 -3.94
C ASP A 126 -4.74 21.60 -5.38
N SER A 127 -3.91 22.10 -6.30
CA SER A 127 -3.94 21.72 -7.70
C SER A 127 -3.65 20.23 -7.97
N VAL A 128 -3.00 19.50 -7.06
CA VAL A 128 -2.75 18.06 -7.24
C VAL A 128 -4.05 17.27 -7.14
N PHE A 129 -5.03 17.78 -6.38
CA PHE A 129 -6.33 17.14 -6.19
C PHE A 129 -7.35 17.52 -7.26
N ASP A 130 -7.06 18.53 -8.10
CA ASP A 130 -7.97 18.97 -9.15
C ASP A 130 -8.20 17.85 -10.18
N GLY A 131 -9.47 17.43 -10.31
CA GLY A 131 -9.82 16.32 -11.21
C GLY A 131 -9.37 14.93 -10.76
N ALA A 132 -8.83 14.80 -9.53
CA ALA A 132 -8.54 13.51 -8.95
C ALA A 132 -9.83 12.69 -8.77
N ALA A 133 -9.81 11.43 -9.20
CA ALA A 133 -10.91 10.51 -8.98
C ALA A 133 -10.74 9.76 -7.65
N VAL A 134 -9.47 9.45 -7.28
CA VAL A 134 -9.15 8.63 -6.11
C VAL A 134 -7.89 9.17 -5.44
N LEU A 135 -7.90 9.19 -4.10
CA LEU A 135 -6.74 9.42 -3.26
C LEU A 135 -6.38 8.13 -2.51
N GLY A 136 -5.13 7.68 -2.64
CA GLY A 136 -4.53 6.61 -1.82
C GLY A 136 -3.71 7.20 -0.67
N LEU A 137 -3.89 6.66 0.53
CA LEU A 137 -3.24 7.09 1.77
C LEU A 137 -2.68 5.93 2.56
N CYS A 138 -1.51 6.12 3.17
CA CYS A 138 -0.93 5.24 4.20
C CYS A 138 -0.45 6.05 5.41
N LEU A 139 -0.03 5.39 6.49
CA LEU A 139 0.35 6.05 7.75
C LEU A 139 1.86 6.09 8.00
N GLU A 140 2.68 6.07 6.95
CA GLU A 140 4.14 6.29 7.06
C GLU A 140 4.54 7.78 6.92
N VAL A 141 3.55 8.66 6.91
CA VAL A 141 3.72 10.13 6.96
C VAL A 141 2.88 10.71 8.11
N PRO A 142 3.11 11.95 8.56
CA PRO A 142 2.40 12.50 9.70
C PRO A 142 0.86 12.45 9.54
N ALA A 143 0.15 11.99 10.57
CA ALA A 143 -1.31 11.85 10.56
C ALA A 143 -2.04 13.18 10.26
N ALA A 144 -1.47 14.30 10.67
CA ALA A 144 -2.00 15.63 10.34
C ALA A 144 -2.01 15.89 8.83
N THR A 145 -0.95 15.45 8.13
CA THR A 145 -0.82 15.56 6.67
C THR A 145 -1.81 14.63 5.96
N VAL A 146 -1.95 13.38 6.46
CA VAL A 146 -2.94 12.43 5.95
C VAL A 146 -4.36 13.00 6.08
N ARG A 147 -4.67 13.60 7.23
CA ARG A 147 -5.97 14.28 7.46
C ARG A 147 -6.19 15.42 6.48
N ALA A 148 -5.18 16.27 6.25
CA ALA A 148 -5.29 17.39 5.33
C ALA A 148 -5.47 16.92 3.89
N ALA A 149 -4.74 15.90 3.45
CA ALA A 149 -4.87 15.29 2.12
C ALA A 149 -6.28 14.72 1.91
N ALA A 150 -6.79 13.94 2.86
CA ALA A 150 -8.13 13.38 2.81
C ALA A 150 -9.21 14.49 2.70
N ALA A 151 -9.09 15.53 3.51
CA ALA A 151 -10.05 16.65 3.49
C ALA A 151 -10.05 17.39 2.12
N ARG A 152 -8.87 17.66 1.54
CA ARG A 152 -8.74 18.31 0.24
C ARG A 152 -9.26 17.44 -0.90
N ALA A 153 -8.92 16.18 -0.91
CA ALA A 153 -9.41 15.23 -1.92
C ALA A 153 -10.92 15.08 -1.90
N ARG A 154 -11.53 14.97 -0.70
CA ARG A 154 -12.99 14.94 -0.55
C ARG A 154 -13.66 16.22 -1.03
N ALA A 155 -13.06 17.39 -0.73
CA ALA A 155 -13.56 18.68 -1.23
C ALA A 155 -13.50 18.77 -2.77
N ALA A 156 -12.53 18.11 -3.40
CA ALA A 156 -12.41 17.97 -4.85
C ALA A 156 -13.30 16.86 -5.45
N GLY A 157 -14.02 16.09 -4.61
CA GLY A 157 -14.91 15.00 -5.05
C GLY A 157 -14.21 13.67 -5.34
N ALA A 158 -12.98 13.49 -4.89
CA ALA A 158 -12.25 12.24 -5.01
C ALA A 158 -12.66 11.22 -3.94
N THR A 159 -12.66 9.94 -4.31
CA THR A 159 -12.80 8.83 -3.36
C THR A 159 -11.52 8.65 -2.55
N VAL A 160 -11.61 8.61 -1.23
CA VAL A 160 -10.46 8.42 -0.33
C VAL A 160 -10.35 6.95 0.08
N VAL A 161 -9.22 6.31 -0.27
CA VAL A 161 -8.87 4.96 0.14
C VAL A 161 -7.74 5.05 1.17
N LEU A 162 -7.98 4.57 2.38
CA LEU A 162 -7.02 4.60 3.47
C LEU A 162 -6.52 3.18 3.78
N ASN A 163 -5.22 2.98 3.67
CA ASN A 163 -4.53 1.83 4.27
C ASN A 163 -3.87 2.30 5.58
N PRO A 164 -4.45 2.01 6.76
CA PRO A 164 -3.97 2.54 8.04
C PRO A 164 -2.73 1.78 8.54
N SER A 165 -1.79 1.52 7.67
CA SER A 165 -0.55 0.79 7.98
C SER A 165 0.67 1.75 7.95
N PRO A 166 1.58 1.68 8.97
CA PRO A 166 1.49 0.82 10.15
C PRO A 166 0.31 1.19 11.06
N PHE A 167 -0.37 0.16 11.56
CA PHE A 167 -1.55 0.35 12.39
C PHE A 167 -1.20 0.94 13.76
N GLY A 168 -1.97 1.93 14.21
CA GLY A 168 -1.82 2.57 15.51
C GLY A 168 -3.08 3.30 15.92
N GLU A 169 -3.20 3.70 17.19
CA GLU A 169 -4.40 4.36 17.75
C GLU A 169 -4.77 5.65 16.98
N ALA A 170 -3.77 6.40 16.50
CA ALA A 170 -4.00 7.62 15.72
C ALA A 170 -4.76 7.38 14.39
N ALA A 171 -4.79 6.15 13.90
CA ALA A 171 -5.53 5.78 12.70
C ALA A 171 -7.04 5.95 12.87
N ARG A 172 -7.57 5.72 14.08
CA ARG A 172 -9.02 5.76 14.34
C ARG A 172 -9.65 7.12 14.03
N ASP A 173 -8.91 8.20 14.28
CA ASP A 173 -9.38 9.56 14.00
C ASP A 173 -9.46 9.87 12.50
N LEU A 174 -8.90 9.04 11.65
CA LEU A 174 -8.88 9.20 10.19
C LEU A 174 -10.01 8.42 9.50
N PHE A 175 -10.62 7.43 10.16
CA PHE A 175 -11.66 6.59 9.57
C PHE A 175 -12.85 7.36 9.02
N PRO A 176 -13.37 8.44 9.69
CA PRO A 176 -14.47 9.23 9.14
C PRO A 176 -14.14 9.96 7.83
N LEU A 177 -12.86 10.03 7.47
CA LEU A 177 -12.39 10.68 6.24
C LEU A 177 -12.20 9.67 5.09
N ALA A 178 -12.16 8.37 5.38
CA ALA A 178 -12.01 7.34 4.38
C ALA A 178 -13.37 6.93 3.79
N ASP A 179 -13.44 6.82 2.47
CA ASP A 179 -14.59 6.24 1.78
C ASP A 179 -14.44 4.72 1.63
N VAL A 180 -13.19 4.22 1.61
CA VAL A 180 -12.84 2.80 1.63
C VAL A 180 -11.66 2.59 2.58
N LEU A 181 -11.79 1.65 3.52
CA LEU A 181 -10.69 1.20 4.36
C LEU A 181 -10.07 -0.07 3.77
N LEU A 182 -8.73 -0.13 3.67
CA LEU A 182 -8.00 -1.33 3.27
C LEU A 182 -7.11 -1.78 4.43
N VAL A 183 -7.35 -2.98 4.94
CA VAL A 183 -6.59 -3.59 6.03
C VAL A 183 -6.29 -5.06 5.70
N ASN A 184 -5.31 -5.66 6.37
CA ASN A 184 -5.15 -7.11 6.36
C ASN A 184 -6.00 -7.76 7.46
N GLU A 185 -6.09 -9.10 7.43
CA GLU A 185 -6.89 -9.89 8.36
C GLU A 185 -6.54 -9.60 9.81
N GLY A 186 -5.26 -9.66 10.18
CA GLY A 186 -4.82 -9.38 11.56
C GLY A 186 -5.08 -7.94 12.00
N GLU A 187 -4.90 -6.96 11.09
CA GLU A 187 -5.24 -5.56 11.36
C GLU A 187 -6.76 -5.38 11.56
N ALA A 188 -7.59 -6.05 10.77
CA ALA A 188 -9.04 -6.02 10.93
C ALA A 188 -9.48 -6.63 12.27
N GLU A 189 -8.97 -7.80 12.62
CA GLU A 189 -9.29 -8.48 13.88
C GLU A 189 -8.86 -7.65 15.09
N ALA A 190 -7.64 -7.10 15.07
CA ALA A 190 -7.15 -6.21 16.12
C ALA A 190 -7.99 -4.92 16.24
N LEU A 191 -8.36 -4.31 15.11
CA LEU A 191 -9.18 -3.09 15.05
C LEU A 191 -10.56 -3.31 15.64
N LEU A 192 -11.18 -4.46 15.33
CA LEU A 192 -12.55 -4.80 15.71
C LEU A 192 -12.64 -5.51 17.04
N GLY A 193 -11.50 -5.89 17.64
CA GLY A 193 -11.47 -6.68 18.89
C GLY A 193 -12.01 -8.10 18.71
N LEU A 194 -11.84 -8.67 17.53
CA LEU A 194 -12.27 -10.01 17.17
C LEU A 194 -11.18 -11.04 17.46
N ALA A 195 -11.56 -12.29 17.57
CA ALA A 195 -10.61 -13.40 17.69
C ALA A 195 -9.90 -13.67 16.35
N GLU A 196 -8.73 -14.26 16.40
CA GLU A 196 -8.00 -14.76 15.23
C GLU A 196 -8.87 -15.74 14.41
N GLY A 197 -8.92 -15.55 13.09
CA GLY A 197 -9.75 -16.32 12.17
C GLY A 197 -11.22 -15.88 12.09
N ALA A 198 -11.60 -14.80 12.79
CA ALA A 198 -12.98 -14.29 12.76
C ALA A 198 -13.35 -13.70 11.39
N VAL A 199 -12.40 -13.16 10.66
CA VAL A 199 -12.64 -12.61 9.30
C VAL A 199 -13.18 -13.69 8.38
N ALA A 200 -12.65 -14.90 8.46
CA ALA A 200 -13.11 -16.03 7.65
C ALA A 200 -14.37 -16.70 8.22
N SER A 201 -14.48 -16.84 9.55
CA SER A 201 -15.54 -17.62 10.20
C SER A 201 -16.83 -16.82 10.43
N ASP A 202 -16.77 -15.51 10.61
CA ASP A 202 -17.94 -14.64 10.84
C ASP A 202 -17.83 -13.30 10.09
N PRO A 203 -17.94 -13.30 8.75
CA PRO A 203 -17.90 -12.08 7.94
C PRO A 203 -18.99 -11.05 8.34
N ALA A 204 -20.11 -11.50 8.91
CA ALA A 204 -21.16 -10.60 9.36
C ALA A 204 -20.71 -9.77 10.58
N ALA A 205 -20.03 -10.40 11.55
CA ALA A 205 -19.45 -9.68 12.68
C ALA A 205 -18.39 -8.66 12.23
N VAL A 206 -17.61 -8.96 11.18
CA VAL A 206 -16.64 -8.02 10.59
C VAL A 206 -17.36 -6.79 10.03
N ARG A 207 -18.43 -6.98 9.23
CA ARG A 207 -19.25 -5.87 8.71
C ARG A 207 -19.82 -5.02 9.84
N ASP A 208 -20.43 -5.66 10.83
CA ASP A 208 -21.09 -4.99 11.94
C ASP A 208 -20.07 -4.21 12.80
N GLY A 209 -18.88 -4.79 12.98
CA GLY A 209 -17.77 -4.13 13.65
C GLY A 209 -17.28 -2.87 12.90
N PHE A 210 -17.11 -2.93 11.59
CA PHE A 210 -16.77 -1.76 10.78
C PHE A 210 -17.89 -0.71 10.83
N ALA A 211 -19.16 -1.12 10.72
CA ALA A 211 -20.30 -0.20 10.83
C ALA A 211 -20.34 0.52 12.18
N ALA A 212 -20.03 -0.17 13.29
CA ALA A 212 -19.95 0.43 14.61
C ALA A 212 -18.81 1.48 14.73
N LEU A 213 -17.78 1.39 13.89
CA LEU A 213 -16.70 2.39 13.77
C LEU A 213 -17.01 3.49 12.73
N GLY A 214 -18.20 3.48 12.12
CA GLY A 214 -18.59 4.44 11.09
C GLY A 214 -17.95 4.16 9.72
N ILE A 215 -17.40 2.96 9.50
CA ILE A 215 -16.77 2.53 8.25
C ILE A 215 -17.81 1.76 7.44
N ALA A 216 -18.31 2.38 6.36
CA ALA A 216 -19.31 1.76 5.51
C ALA A 216 -18.72 0.81 4.46
N ARG A 217 -17.46 1.05 4.05
CA ARG A 217 -16.81 0.27 2.98
C ARG A 217 -15.41 -0.14 3.40
N ALA A 218 -15.12 -1.43 3.33
CA ALA A 218 -13.80 -1.95 3.66
C ALA A 218 -13.43 -3.12 2.74
N VAL A 219 -12.13 -3.29 2.54
CA VAL A 219 -11.53 -4.48 1.92
C VAL A 219 -10.54 -5.05 2.93
N VAL A 220 -10.72 -6.32 3.31
CA VAL A 220 -9.83 -7.04 4.20
C VAL A 220 -9.06 -8.07 3.38
N THR A 221 -7.75 -7.89 3.24
CA THR A 221 -6.90 -8.86 2.54
C THR A 221 -6.57 -10.05 3.44
N CYS A 222 -6.80 -11.27 2.95
CA CYS A 222 -6.65 -12.53 3.69
C CYS A 222 -5.55 -13.43 3.09
N GLY A 223 -4.50 -12.82 2.52
CA GLY A 223 -3.35 -13.54 1.97
C GLY A 223 -3.75 -14.60 0.94
N ALA A 224 -3.49 -15.87 1.25
CA ALA A 224 -3.79 -17.01 0.36
C ALA A 224 -5.29 -17.26 0.17
N ASP A 225 -6.14 -16.70 1.01
CA ASP A 225 -7.60 -16.86 0.91
C ASP A 225 -8.26 -15.73 0.10
N GLY A 226 -7.49 -14.71 -0.32
CA GLY A 226 -7.98 -13.61 -1.15
C GLY A 226 -8.38 -12.39 -0.34
N CYS A 227 -9.64 -11.95 -0.44
CA CYS A 227 -10.11 -10.81 0.36
C CYS A 227 -11.61 -10.87 0.66
N LEU A 228 -12.00 -10.24 1.77
CA LEU A 228 -13.37 -9.97 2.16
C LEU A 228 -13.72 -8.52 1.84
N ILE A 229 -14.88 -8.29 1.23
CA ILE A 229 -15.37 -6.97 0.88
C ILE A 229 -16.63 -6.66 1.72
N VAL A 230 -16.60 -5.54 2.41
CA VAL A 230 -17.74 -4.92 3.07
C VAL A 230 -18.15 -3.70 2.24
N ASP A 231 -19.39 -3.63 1.78
CA ASP A 231 -19.92 -2.52 0.99
C ASP A 231 -21.33 -2.16 1.46
N GLY A 232 -21.39 -1.25 2.42
CA GLY A 232 -22.61 -0.83 3.09
C GLY A 232 -23.29 -1.96 3.88
N ASP A 233 -24.61 -2.01 3.81
CA ASP A 233 -25.43 -3.00 4.53
C ASP A 233 -25.53 -4.35 3.79
N ALA A 234 -24.91 -4.48 2.61
CA ALA A 234 -24.92 -5.72 1.85
C ALA A 234 -24.23 -6.85 2.61
N ALA A 235 -24.59 -8.10 2.30
CA ALA A 235 -23.83 -9.23 2.80
C ALA A 235 -22.36 -9.13 2.33
N PRO A 236 -21.37 -9.33 3.21
CA PRO A 236 -19.97 -9.31 2.80
C PRO A 236 -19.70 -10.26 1.65
N ALA A 237 -18.92 -9.83 0.68
CA ALA A 237 -18.53 -10.63 -0.46
C ALA A 237 -17.10 -11.15 -0.31
N HIS A 238 -16.85 -12.40 -0.67
CA HIS A 238 -15.51 -12.98 -0.70
C HIS A 238 -15.01 -13.09 -2.13
N VAL A 239 -13.76 -12.66 -2.36
CA VAL A 239 -13.03 -12.88 -3.61
C VAL A 239 -11.86 -13.81 -3.32
N ALA A 240 -11.89 -15.00 -3.89
CA ALA A 240 -10.85 -16.00 -3.68
C ALA A 240 -9.51 -15.56 -4.31
N ALA A 241 -8.41 -15.94 -3.67
CA ALA A 241 -7.07 -15.68 -4.18
C ALA A 241 -6.79 -16.45 -5.48
N VAL A 242 -5.89 -15.91 -6.31
CA VAL A 242 -5.28 -16.66 -7.40
C VAL A 242 -4.32 -17.68 -6.80
N ARG A 243 -4.44 -18.94 -7.18
CA ARG A 243 -3.55 -20.01 -6.71
C ARG A 243 -2.13 -19.80 -7.22
N ILE A 244 -1.18 -19.67 -6.30
CA ILE A 244 0.25 -19.45 -6.59
C ILE A 244 1.12 -20.30 -5.66
N THR A 245 2.40 -20.40 -6.01
CA THR A 245 3.46 -20.68 -5.04
C THR A 245 4.09 -19.36 -4.67
N ALA A 246 3.93 -18.94 -3.42
CA ALA A 246 4.50 -17.68 -2.95
C ALA A 246 6.03 -17.76 -2.95
N VAL A 247 6.67 -16.72 -3.49
CA VAL A 247 8.13 -16.54 -3.54
C VAL A 247 8.55 -15.46 -2.54
N ASP A 248 7.86 -14.31 -2.58
CA ASP A 248 8.13 -13.18 -1.70
C ASP A 248 6.84 -12.36 -1.58
N THR A 249 6.30 -12.22 -0.38
CA THR A 249 5.05 -11.47 -0.15
C THR A 249 5.26 -9.99 0.12
N THR A 250 6.52 -9.53 0.10
CA THR A 250 6.88 -8.12 0.31
C THR A 250 6.21 -7.23 -0.73
N GLY A 251 5.46 -6.24 -0.28
CA GLY A 251 4.77 -5.29 -1.15
C GLY A 251 3.53 -5.83 -1.88
N ALA A 252 3.11 -7.10 -1.67
CA ALA A 252 1.91 -7.64 -2.31
C ALA A 252 0.63 -6.88 -1.90
N GLY A 253 0.54 -6.45 -0.65
CA GLY A 253 -0.55 -5.59 -0.17
C GLY A 253 -0.53 -4.18 -0.80
N ASP A 254 0.65 -3.62 -1.05
CA ASP A 254 0.81 -2.34 -1.76
C ASP A 254 0.45 -2.49 -3.24
N ALA A 255 0.81 -3.62 -3.88
CA ALA A 255 0.40 -3.96 -5.24
C ALA A 255 -1.13 -4.10 -5.35
N PHE A 256 -1.76 -4.75 -4.37
CA PHE A 256 -3.22 -4.81 -4.24
C PHE A 256 -3.80 -3.40 -4.14
N MET A 257 -3.31 -2.57 -3.21
CA MET A 257 -3.79 -1.19 -3.02
C MET A 257 -3.67 -0.37 -4.30
N GLY A 258 -2.49 -0.34 -4.93
CA GLY A 258 -2.25 0.44 -6.15
C GLY A 258 -3.21 0.05 -7.28
N SER A 259 -3.45 -1.25 -7.46
CA SER A 259 -4.38 -1.75 -8.48
C SER A 259 -5.85 -1.49 -8.15
N LEU A 260 -6.22 -1.55 -6.86
CA LEU A 260 -7.53 -1.15 -6.38
C LEU A 260 -7.82 0.33 -6.72
N LEU A 261 -6.85 1.22 -6.50
CA LEU A 261 -6.97 2.64 -6.83
C LEU A 261 -7.26 2.85 -8.32
N VAL A 262 -6.56 2.12 -9.21
CA VAL A 262 -6.78 2.23 -10.66
C VAL A 262 -8.20 1.84 -11.05
N ARG A 263 -8.69 0.70 -10.54
CA ARG A 263 -10.03 0.22 -10.89
C ARG A 263 -11.15 1.12 -10.33
N LEU A 264 -10.95 1.64 -9.10
CA LEU A 264 -11.88 2.62 -8.53
C LEU A 264 -11.87 3.94 -9.33
N ALA A 265 -10.69 4.40 -9.80
CA ALA A 265 -10.61 5.59 -10.65
C ALA A 265 -11.28 5.41 -12.02
N GLU A 266 -11.34 4.19 -12.54
CA GLU A 266 -12.08 3.83 -13.74
C GLU A 266 -13.60 3.75 -13.51
N GLY A 267 -14.04 3.71 -12.25
CA GLY A 267 -15.45 3.70 -11.85
C GLY A 267 -16.03 2.31 -11.59
N ASP A 268 -15.17 1.31 -11.38
CA ASP A 268 -15.61 -0.04 -11.06
C ASP A 268 -16.29 -0.11 -9.69
N ALA A 269 -17.19 -1.07 -9.53
CA ALA A 269 -17.71 -1.44 -8.22
C ALA A 269 -16.59 -2.01 -7.34
N LEU A 270 -16.69 -1.83 -6.02
CA LEU A 270 -15.62 -2.23 -5.08
C LEU A 270 -15.25 -3.71 -5.20
N VAL A 271 -16.22 -4.59 -5.41
CA VAL A 271 -15.98 -6.03 -5.56
C VAL A 271 -15.21 -6.37 -6.85
N ASP A 272 -15.46 -5.65 -7.94
CA ASP A 272 -14.77 -5.89 -9.21
C ASP A 272 -13.36 -5.31 -9.18
N ALA A 273 -13.19 -4.13 -8.56
CA ALA A 273 -11.90 -3.52 -8.29
C ALA A 273 -11.03 -4.45 -7.40
N ALA A 274 -11.61 -5.01 -6.33
CA ALA A 274 -10.92 -5.95 -5.44
C ALA A 274 -10.56 -7.26 -6.16
N ARG A 275 -11.43 -7.78 -7.04
CA ARG A 275 -11.14 -8.98 -7.84
C ARG A 275 -9.92 -8.78 -8.75
N PHE A 276 -9.82 -7.64 -9.40
CA PHE A 276 -8.63 -7.28 -10.18
C PHE A 276 -7.38 -7.17 -9.28
N ALA A 277 -7.53 -6.52 -8.12
CA ALA A 277 -6.44 -6.30 -7.17
C ALA A 277 -5.88 -7.61 -6.58
N VAL A 278 -6.72 -8.62 -6.34
CA VAL A 278 -6.30 -9.98 -5.95
C VAL A 278 -5.36 -10.59 -7.01
N GLY A 279 -5.64 -10.40 -8.30
CA GLY A 279 -4.77 -10.87 -9.38
C GLY A 279 -3.39 -10.22 -9.36
N VAL A 280 -3.33 -8.89 -9.14
CA VAL A 280 -2.07 -8.13 -9.11
C VAL A 280 -1.27 -8.48 -7.85
N GLY A 281 -1.90 -8.54 -6.68
CA GLY A 281 -1.26 -8.97 -5.43
C GLY A 281 -0.72 -10.40 -5.51
N GLY A 282 -1.48 -11.30 -6.14
CA GLY A 282 -1.05 -12.68 -6.40
C GLY A 282 0.15 -12.75 -7.35
N TYR A 283 0.16 -11.95 -8.41
CA TYR A 283 1.34 -11.83 -9.28
C TYR A 283 2.56 -11.36 -8.47
N ALA A 284 2.43 -10.28 -7.72
CA ALA A 284 3.51 -9.73 -6.90
C ALA A 284 4.07 -10.78 -5.94
N ALA A 285 3.22 -11.50 -5.20
CA ALA A 285 3.64 -12.54 -4.26
C ALA A 285 4.32 -13.75 -4.91
N ALA A 286 4.14 -13.96 -6.22
CA ALA A 286 4.82 -15.02 -6.99
C ALA A 286 6.21 -14.61 -7.52
N HIS A 287 6.65 -13.36 -7.30
CA HIS A 287 7.92 -12.81 -7.80
C HIS A 287 8.70 -12.14 -6.67
N PRO A 288 10.06 -12.12 -6.74
CA PRO A 288 10.86 -11.55 -5.65
C PRO A 288 10.84 -10.02 -5.62
N GLY A 289 10.91 -9.45 -4.43
CA GLY A 289 11.01 -8.03 -4.13
C GLY A 289 9.68 -7.30 -4.12
N ALA A 290 9.67 -6.04 -3.67
CA ALA A 290 8.49 -5.18 -3.64
C ALA A 290 8.19 -4.59 -5.04
N GLN A 291 8.67 -3.39 -5.33
CA GLN A 291 8.39 -2.72 -6.62
C GLN A 291 8.86 -3.51 -7.84
N ALA A 292 9.90 -4.33 -7.70
CA ALA A 292 10.42 -5.15 -8.79
C ALA A 292 9.44 -6.25 -9.22
N SER A 293 8.60 -6.75 -8.29
CA SER A 293 7.62 -7.82 -8.53
C SER A 293 6.35 -7.34 -9.22
N TYR A 294 6.09 -6.04 -9.32
CA TYR A 294 4.80 -5.55 -9.83
C TYR A 294 4.69 -5.72 -11.35
N PRO A 295 3.56 -6.25 -11.85
CA PRO A 295 3.38 -6.53 -13.28
C PRO A 295 3.09 -5.28 -14.09
N ASP A 296 3.38 -5.36 -15.38
CA ASP A 296 2.68 -4.57 -16.40
C ASP A 296 1.38 -5.30 -16.84
N PRO A 297 0.51 -4.63 -17.66
CA PRO A 297 -0.73 -5.24 -18.10
C PRO A 297 -0.58 -6.54 -18.91
N ALA A 298 0.50 -6.67 -19.70
CA ALA A 298 0.75 -7.85 -20.50
C ALA A 298 1.21 -9.03 -19.64
N GLN A 299 2.11 -8.78 -18.70
CA GLN A 299 2.56 -9.76 -17.71
C GLN A 299 1.41 -10.28 -16.86
N LEU A 300 0.54 -9.36 -16.38
CA LEU A 300 -0.64 -9.75 -15.59
C LEU A 300 -1.59 -10.62 -16.42
N ALA A 301 -1.88 -10.22 -17.66
CA ALA A 301 -2.78 -10.97 -18.54
C ALA A 301 -2.29 -12.40 -18.79
N SER A 302 -0.98 -12.56 -19.09
CA SER A 302 -0.37 -13.88 -19.28
C SER A 302 -0.45 -14.74 -18.01
N PHE A 303 -0.12 -14.16 -16.86
CA PHE A 303 -0.16 -14.82 -15.57
C PHE A 303 -1.56 -15.35 -15.21
N LEU A 304 -2.60 -14.54 -15.43
CA LEU A 304 -3.98 -14.93 -15.14
C LEU A 304 -4.50 -15.97 -16.14
N ALA A 305 -4.13 -15.88 -17.43
CA ALA A 305 -4.52 -16.84 -18.44
C ALA A 305 -4.00 -18.24 -18.14
N GLU A 306 -2.73 -18.37 -17.74
CA GLU A 306 -2.12 -19.66 -17.37
C GLU A 306 -2.84 -20.36 -16.22
N ARG A 307 -3.43 -19.60 -15.30
CA ARG A 307 -4.12 -20.10 -14.10
C ARG A 307 -5.60 -20.36 -14.28
N SER A 308 -6.18 -19.76 -15.32
CA SER A 308 -7.59 -20.02 -15.69
C SER A 308 -7.75 -21.35 -16.45
N VAL A 309 -6.68 -21.88 -17.05
CA VAL A 309 -6.71 -23.14 -17.82
C VAL A 309 -6.57 -24.38 -16.90
N GLY A 310 -6.16 -24.19 -15.64
CA GLY A 310 -5.97 -25.27 -14.67
C GLY A 310 -7.03 -25.39 -13.57
N ALA A 311 -8.15 -24.66 -13.71
CA ALA A 311 -9.24 -24.62 -12.72
C ALA A 311 -10.44 -25.46 -13.14
#